data_3c0353a7c08e50d4db7f04d7eaad6793
#
_entry.id   3c0353a7c08e50d4db7f04d7eaad6793
#
_cell.length_a   1.000
_cell.length_b   1.000
_cell.length_c   1.000
_cell.angle_alpha   90.00
_cell.angle_beta   90.00
_cell.angle_gamma   90.00
#
_symmetry.space_group_name_H-M   'P 1'
#
loop_
_entity.id
_entity.type
_entity.pdbx_description
1 polymer ?
#
loop_
_entity_poly.entity_id
_entity_poly.type
_entity_poly.pdbx_seq_one_letter_code
_entity_poly.pdbx_strand_id
1 'polypeptide(L)'
;SYNRWIVTATKPTDHVLNIVQKDDPRTGQKGWSFIERAYNFDSAAGINYTVDVTKPFGSRIVITSMADGKPFSMDETYNVAMTSYRASGGGGLLAEVGIDTDKIAERTVEYYPEIREILYEYLKKNHSIDPAVIGDPSVIGHWAFVPENVAGPAIQRDIDLIFKK
;
A
#
# COMPACT_ATOMS: atom_id res chain seq x y z
N SER A 1 0.33 2.99 -5.15
CA SER A 1 -0.11 3.77 -3.97
C SER A 1 0.95 4.78 -3.51
N TYR A 2 2.17 4.36 -3.16
CA TYR A 2 3.18 5.22 -2.53
C TYR A 2 3.46 6.53 -3.28
N ASN A 3 3.35 6.54 -4.60
CA ASN A 3 3.56 7.75 -5.40
C ASN A 3 2.49 8.84 -5.17
N ARG A 4 1.30 8.49 -4.71
CA ARG A 4 0.19 9.44 -4.44
C ARG A 4 0.11 9.84 -2.98
N TRP A 5 0.47 8.94 -2.05
CA TRP A 5 0.30 9.16 -0.61
C TRP A 5 1.53 9.72 0.07
N ILE A 6 2.69 9.72 -0.61
CA ILE A 6 3.89 10.35 -0.09
C ILE A 6 4.46 11.38 -1.05
N VAL A 7 5.13 12.36 -0.48
CA VAL A 7 5.93 13.36 -1.19
C VAL A 7 7.41 13.11 -0.95
N THR A 8 8.27 13.72 -1.76
CA THR A 8 9.71 13.58 -1.59
C THR A 8 10.17 14.36 -0.36
N ALA A 9 10.91 13.68 0.53
CA ALA A 9 11.46 14.26 1.76
C ALA A 9 12.96 13.95 1.84
N THR A 10 13.76 14.96 2.13
CA THR A 10 15.23 14.83 2.26
C THR A 10 15.72 15.09 3.68
N LYS A 11 14.85 15.65 4.53
CA LYS A 11 15.15 16.00 5.92
C LYS A 11 14.05 15.48 6.84
N PRO A 12 14.36 15.17 8.10
CA PRO A 12 13.37 14.76 9.10
C PRO A 12 12.26 15.80 9.36
N THR A 13 12.48 17.05 8.95
CA THR A 13 11.54 18.16 9.08
C THR A 13 10.62 18.35 7.88
N ASP A 14 10.85 17.63 6.78
CA ASP A 14 9.99 17.68 5.61
C ASP A 14 8.72 16.85 5.85
N HIS A 15 7.62 17.14 5.16
CA HIS A 15 6.49 16.21 5.09
C HIS A 15 6.86 15.00 4.24
N VAL A 16 6.46 13.82 4.69
CA VAL A 16 6.53 12.57 3.91
C VAL A 16 5.15 12.19 3.43
N LEU A 17 4.13 12.32 4.27
CA LEU A 17 2.77 12.03 3.85
C LEU A 17 2.22 13.18 2.99
N ASN A 18 1.50 12.83 1.94
CA ASN A 18 0.86 13.81 1.05
C ASN A 18 -0.41 14.35 1.71
N ILE A 19 -0.23 15.32 2.57
CA ILE A 19 -1.27 15.91 3.41
C ILE A 19 -1.45 17.40 3.11
N VAL A 20 -2.63 17.90 3.46
CA VAL A 20 -2.99 19.30 3.25
C VAL A 20 -3.80 19.83 4.44
N GLN A 21 -3.63 21.11 4.73
CA GLN A 21 -4.47 21.79 5.70
C GLN A 21 -5.78 22.23 5.03
N LYS A 22 -6.91 21.86 5.62
CA LYS A 22 -8.26 22.21 5.15
C LYS A 22 -9.11 22.67 6.31
N ASP A 23 -10.10 23.50 6.01
CA ASP A 23 -11.14 23.82 6.99
C ASP A 23 -12.09 22.63 7.15
N ASP A 24 -12.36 22.22 8.38
CA ASP A 24 -13.39 21.23 8.68
C ASP A 24 -14.76 21.84 8.39
N PRO A 25 -15.54 21.32 7.43
CA PRO A 25 -16.82 21.90 7.04
C PRO A 25 -17.85 21.91 8.16
N ARG A 26 -17.66 21.12 9.25
CA ARG A 26 -18.58 21.08 10.39
C ARG A 26 -18.22 22.07 11.48
N THR A 27 -16.93 22.32 11.69
CA THR A 27 -16.44 23.14 12.81
C THR A 27 -15.83 24.46 12.37
N GLY A 28 -15.47 24.61 11.10
CA GLY A 28 -14.73 25.76 10.56
C GLY A 28 -13.27 25.85 11.04
N GLN A 29 -12.80 24.87 11.81
CA GLN A 29 -11.43 24.82 12.30
C GLN A 29 -10.51 24.21 11.23
N LYS A 30 -9.27 24.72 11.16
CA LYS A 30 -8.25 24.14 10.29
C LYS A 30 -7.74 22.81 10.85
N GLY A 31 -7.75 21.78 10.00
CA GLY A 31 -7.22 20.47 10.30
C GLY A 31 -6.37 19.93 9.17
N TRP A 32 -5.52 18.96 9.47
CA TRP A 32 -4.73 18.24 8.46
C TRP A 32 -5.47 16.99 7.99
N SER A 33 -5.36 16.69 6.72
CA SER A 33 -5.94 15.47 6.11
C SER A 33 -5.10 15.02 4.93
N PHE A 34 -5.20 13.72 4.58
CA PHE A 34 -4.66 13.24 3.32
C PHE A 34 -5.32 13.94 2.13
N ILE A 35 -4.53 14.23 1.09
CA ILE A 35 -5.05 14.68 -0.20
C ILE A 35 -5.85 13.57 -0.85
N GLU A 36 -5.27 12.36 -0.87
CA GLU A 36 -5.92 11.16 -1.38
C GLU A 36 -6.69 10.43 -0.27
N ARG A 37 -7.73 9.71 -0.64
CA ARG A 37 -8.56 8.96 0.32
C ARG A 37 -7.80 7.74 0.84
N ALA A 38 -7.55 7.66 2.15
CA ALA A 38 -6.72 6.63 2.77
C ALA A 38 -7.14 5.19 2.44
N TYR A 39 -8.43 4.94 2.23
CA TYR A 39 -8.92 3.61 1.84
C TYR A 39 -8.49 3.14 0.44
N ASN A 40 -7.93 4.02 -0.37
CA ASN A 40 -7.34 3.68 -1.66
C ASN A 40 -5.84 3.37 -1.57
N PHE A 41 -5.24 3.43 -0.38
CA PHE A 41 -3.86 3.03 -0.18
C PHE A 41 -3.75 1.50 -0.18
N ASP A 42 -2.87 0.97 -1.01
CA ASP A 42 -2.52 -0.46 -1.05
C ASP A 42 -1.04 -0.64 -0.77
N SER A 43 -0.68 -1.70 -0.08
CA SER A 43 0.66 -2.27 0.00
C SER A 43 0.67 -3.64 -0.68
N ALA A 44 1.86 -4.13 -1.03
CA ALA A 44 2.01 -5.46 -1.58
C ALA A 44 2.38 -6.47 -0.49
N ALA A 45 1.83 -7.68 -0.59
CA ALA A 45 2.27 -8.84 0.16
C ALA A 45 2.92 -9.86 -0.80
N GLY A 46 3.74 -10.76 -0.26
CA GLY A 46 4.48 -11.76 -1.04
C GLY A 46 5.87 -11.32 -1.49
N ILE A 47 6.25 -10.08 -1.22
CA ILE A 47 7.56 -9.51 -1.55
C ILE A 47 8.16 -8.72 -0.39
N ASN A 48 9.48 -8.61 -0.38
CA ASN A 48 10.24 -7.71 0.47
C ASN A 48 10.66 -6.47 -0.34
N TYR A 49 10.40 -5.28 0.17
CA TYR A 49 10.74 -4.05 -0.55
C TYR A 49 10.96 -2.85 0.37
N THR A 50 11.62 -1.83 -0.15
CA THR A 50 11.75 -0.54 0.52
C THR A 50 11.11 0.56 -0.31
N VAL A 51 10.67 1.60 0.39
CA VAL A 51 10.12 2.82 -0.21
C VAL A 51 11.02 3.99 0.19
N ASP A 52 11.88 4.41 -0.73
CA ASP A 52 12.83 5.51 -0.50
C ASP A 52 12.10 6.86 -0.64
N VAL A 53 11.88 7.53 0.49
CA VAL A 53 11.18 8.81 0.53
C VAL A 53 11.99 9.96 -0.08
N THR A 54 13.30 9.78 -0.28
CA THR A 54 14.17 10.79 -0.90
C THR A 54 14.08 10.81 -2.42
N LYS A 55 13.50 9.75 -3.01
CA LYS A 55 13.41 9.60 -4.46
C LYS A 55 12.14 10.26 -5.02
N PRO A 56 12.18 10.68 -6.29
CA PRO A 56 11.02 11.26 -6.95
C PRO A 56 9.95 10.19 -7.25
N PHE A 57 8.78 10.66 -7.65
CA PHE A 57 7.69 9.85 -8.19
C PHE A 57 8.21 8.83 -9.22
N GLY A 58 7.77 7.58 -9.10
CA GLY A 58 8.13 6.48 -10.02
C GLY A 58 9.47 5.78 -9.70
N SER A 59 10.29 6.31 -8.78
CA SER A 59 11.63 5.76 -8.49
C SER A 59 11.84 5.38 -7.03
N ARG A 60 10.75 5.28 -6.24
CA ARG A 60 10.81 5.11 -4.78
C ARG A 60 10.92 3.67 -4.32
N ILE A 61 10.43 2.73 -5.12
CA ILE A 61 10.27 1.33 -4.68
C ILE A 61 11.44 0.51 -5.19
N VAL A 62 12.08 -0.22 -4.25
CA VAL A 62 13.10 -1.22 -4.55
C VAL A 62 12.65 -2.55 -3.97
N ILE A 63 12.32 -3.51 -4.83
CA ILE A 63 11.98 -4.89 -4.43
C ILE A 63 13.29 -5.62 -4.21
N THR A 64 13.48 -6.19 -3.02
CA THR A 64 14.73 -6.85 -2.64
C THR A 64 14.68 -8.37 -2.80
N SER A 65 13.51 -8.96 -2.60
CA SER A 65 13.29 -10.41 -2.79
C SER A 65 11.79 -10.73 -2.79
N MET A 66 11.45 -11.96 -3.09
CA MET A 66 10.18 -12.58 -2.69
C MET A 66 10.13 -12.72 -1.17
N ALA A 67 8.93 -12.88 -0.59
CA ALA A 67 8.76 -13.05 0.86
C ALA A 67 9.48 -14.31 1.40
N ASP A 68 9.54 -15.39 0.60
CA ASP A 68 10.22 -16.65 0.93
C ASP A 68 11.76 -16.57 0.75
N GLY A 69 12.30 -15.38 0.45
CA GLY A 69 13.73 -15.14 0.28
C GLY A 69 14.27 -15.44 -1.12
N LYS A 70 13.46 -15.93 -2.05
CA LYS A 70 13.90 -16.13 -3.43
C LYS A 70 14.19 -14.80 -4.13
N PRO A 71 15.10 -14.76 -5.11
CA PRO A 71 15.31 -13.57 -5.92
C PRO A 71 14.02 -13.10 -6.61
N PHE A 72 13.79 -11.79 -6.63
CA PHE A 72 12.79 -11.17 -7.49
C PHE A 72 13.43 -10.83 -8.83
N SER A 73 12.73 -11.08 -9.93
CA SER A 73 13.19 -10.73 -11.28
C SER A 73 12.16 -9.87 -12.00
N MET A 74 12.61 -8.82 -12.66
CA MET A 74 11.75 -7.99 -13.52
C MET A 74 11.37 -8.67 -14.84
N ASP A 75 12.09 -9.74 -15.22
CA ASP A 75 11.85 -10.50 -16.45
C ASP A 75 10.89 -11.67 -16.25
N GLU A 76 10.49 -11.93 -15.00
CA GLU A 76 9.54 -13.00 -14.65
C GLU A 76 8.10 -12.49 -14.61
N THR A 77 7.15 -13.42 -14.82
CA THR A 77 5.72 -13.15 -14.69
C THR A 77 5.24 -13.67 -13.33
N TYR A 78 4.50 -12.80 -12.60
CA TYR A 78 3.95 -13.12 -11.30
C TYR A 78 2.43 -13.04 -11.32
N ASN A 79 1.76 -13.98 -10.65
CA ASN A 79 0.33 -13.89 -10.39
C ASN A 79 0.11 -13.01 -9.16
N VAL A 80 -0.80 -12.02 -9.31
CA VAL A 80 -1.12 -11.08 -8.24
C VAL A 80 -2.60 -11.19 -7.90
N ALA A 81 -2.90 -11.53 -6.65
CA ALA A 81 -4.26 -11.48 -6.14
C ALA A 81 -4.64 -10.04 -5.80
N MET A 82 -5.80 -9.59 -6.26
CA MET A 82 -6.34 -8.27 -5.95
C MET A 82 -7.86 -8.31 -5.88
N THR A 83 -8.47 -7.30 -5.27
CA THR A 83 -9.94 -7.19 -5.24
C THR A 83 -10.50 -6.86 -6.62
N SER A 84 -11.74 -7.29 -6.89
CA SER A 84 -12.46 -6.93 -8.11
C SER A 84 -12.56 -5.41 -8.32
N TYR A 85 -12.70 -4.65 -7.22
CA TYR A 85 -12.67 -3.19 -7.24
C TYR A 85 -11.36 -2.65 -7.86
N ARG A 86 -10.20 -3.21 -7.48
CA ARG A 86 -8.91 -2.81 -8.06
C ARG A 86 -8.79 -3.28 -9.51
N ALA A 87 -9.15 -4.52 -9.78
CA ALA A 87 -9.08 -5.10 -11.11
C ALA A 87 -9.90 -4.30 -12.13
N SER A 88 -11.10 -3.81 -11.74
CA SER A 88 -11.94 -2.96 -12.59
C SER A 88 -11.56 -1.47 -12.61
N GLY A 89 -10.37 -1.11 -12.16
CA GLY A 89 -9.86 0.26 -12.23
C GLY A 89 -10.14 1.13 -11.02
N GLY A 90 -10.75 0.59 -9.97
CA GLY A 90 -11.08 1.34 -8.75
C GLY A 90 -9.84 2.00 -8.11
N GLY A 91 -9.94 3.31 -7.84
CA GLY A 91 -8.85 4.14 -7.35
C GLY A 91 -7.82 4.55 -8.40
N GLY A 92 -7.94 4.10 -9.67
CA GLY A 92 -7.09 4.53 -10.78
C GLY A 92 -5.63 4.05 -10.74
N LEU A 93 -5.28 3.11 -9.84
CA LEU A 93 -3.88 2.70 -9.65
C LEU A 93 -3.33 1.88 -10.83
N LEU A 94 -4.16 1.02 -11.45
CA LEU A 94 -3.76 0.23 -12.61
C LEU A 94 -3.61 1.10 -13.85
N ALA A 95 -4.51 2.04 -14.06
CA ALA A 95 -4.43 2.99 -15.18
C ALA A 95 -3.16 3.87 -15.10
N GLU A 96 -2.74 4.26 -13.88
CA GLU A 96 -1.52 5.05 -13.65
C GLU A 96 -0.24 4.34 -14.15
N VAL A 97 -0.24 3.01 -14.13
CA VAL A 97 0.88 2.20 -14.64
C VAL A 97 0.62 1.63 -16.04
N GLY A 98 -0.37 2.16 -16.75
CA GLY A 98 -0.66 1.82 -18.14
C GLY A 98 -1.37 0.48 -18.35
N ILE A 99 -1.99 -0.08 -17.29
CA ILE A 99 -2.81 -1.29 -17.41
C ILE A 99 -4.22 -0.88 -17.83
N ASP A 100 -4.63 -1.39 -19.01
CA ASP A 100 -5.98 -1.25 -19.53
C ASP A 100 -6.94 -2.18 -18.76
N THR A 101 -7.76 -1.60 -17.90
CA THR A 101 -8.70 -2.36 -17.06
C THR A 101 -9.90 -2.91 -17.82
N ASP A 102 -10.22 -2.37 -18.99
CA ASP A 102 -11.28 -2.93 -19.85
C ASP A 102 -10.89 -4.30 -20.41
N LYS A 103 -9.58 -4.58 -20.48
CA LYS A 103 -9.00 -5.85 -20.91
C LYS A 103 -8.46 -6.71 -19.77
N ILE A 104 -8.83 -6.40 -18.53
CA ILE A 104 -8.28 -7.13 -17.38
C ILE A 104 -8.64 -8.62 -17.41
N ALA A 105 -9.78 -8.98 -17.99
CA ALA A 105 -10.21 -10.38 -18.15
C ALA A 105 -9.22 -11.21 -18.97
N GLU A 106 -8.54 -10.61 -19.96
CA GLU A 106 -7.51 -11.28 -20.79
C GLU A 106 -6.26 -11.65 -20.00
N ARG A 107 -6.04 -10.98 -18.84
CA ARG A 107 -4.92 -11.20 -17.94
C ARG A 107 -5.30 -11.98 -16.69
N THR A 108 -6.60 -12.25 -16.50
CA THR A 108 -7.10 -12.95 -15.31
C THR A 108 -6.95 -14.45 -15.49
N VAL A 109 -6.16 -15.07 -14.62
CA VAL A 109 -5.90 -16.53 -14.64
C VAL A 109 -6.89 -17.30 -13.78
N GLU A 110 -7.47 -16.65 -12.75
CA GLU A 110 -8.40 -17.28 -11.82
C GLU A 110 -9.30 -16.26 -11.14
N TYR A 111 -10.53 -16.68 -10.81
CA TYR A 111 -11.48 -15.90 -10.01
C TYR A 111 -11.73 -16.62 -8.69
N TYR A 112 -11.66 -15.88 -7.61
CA TYR A 112 -11.95 -16.35 -6.26
C TYR A 112 -13.30 -15.80 -5.79
N PRO A 113 -13.95 -16.50 -4.82
CA PRO A 113 -15.14 -15.97 -4.14
C PRO A 113 -14.88 -14.61 -3.48
N GLU A 114 -15.95 -13.96 -3.05
CA GLU A 114 -15.85 -12.72 -2.29
C GLU A 114 -15.01 -12.93 -1.01
N ILE A 115 -14.26 -11.90 -0.60
CA ILE A 115 -13.38 -11.94 0.60
C ILE A 115 -14.14 -12.40 1.85
N ARG A 116 -15.41 -12.00 2.01
CA ARG A 116 -16.23 -12.45 3.14
C ARG A 116 -16.49 -13.95 3.14
N GLU A 117 -16.70 -14.53 1.97
CA GLU A 117 -16.89 -15.98 1.82
C GLU A 117 -15.58 -16.73 2.10
N ILE A 118 -14.46 -16.23 1.58
CA ILE A 118 -13.12 -16.80 1.87
C ILE A 118 -12.86 -16.78 3.39
N LEU A 119 -13.14 -15.67 4.07
CA LEU A 119 -12.99 -15.55 5.54
C LEU A 119 -13.94 -16.49 6.29
N TYR A 120 -15.18 -16.61 5.83
CA TYR A 120 -16.16 -17.53 6.43
C TYR A 120 -15.67 -18.98 6.33
N GLU A 121 -15.26 -19.43 5.15
CA GLU A 121 -14.77 -20.82 4.96
C GLU A 121 -13.46 -21.05 5.73
N TYR A 122 -12.57 -20.07 5.80
CA TYR A 122 -11.39 -20.14 6.64
C TYR A 122 -11.72 -20.34 8.12
N LEU A 123 -12.63 -19.52 8.67
CA LEU A 123 -13.06 -19.62 10.08
C LEU A 123 -13.82 -20.91 10.36
N LYS A 124 -14.65 -21.37 9.43
CA LYS A 124 -15.37 -22.64 9.55
C LYS A 124 -14.40 -23.84 9.63
N LYS A 125 -13.32 -23.78 8.85
CA LYS A 125 -12.29 -24.84 8.83
C LYS A 125 -11.36 -24.78 10.04
N ASN A 126 -10.91 -23.59 10.42
CA ASN A 126 -9.85 -23.40 11.42
C ASN A 126 -10.37 -22.98 12.80
N HIS A 127 -11.64 -22.61 12.91
CA HIS A 127 -12.35 -22.14 14.12
C HIS A 127 -11.82 -20.86 14.76
N SER A 128 -10.67 -20.36 14.29
CA SER A 128 -10.04 -19.11 14.77
C SER A 128 -9.13 -18.52 13.70
N ILE A 129 -8.77 -17.25 13.87
CA ILE A 129 -7.72 -16.60 13.12
C ILE A 129 -6.48 -16.57 14.02
N ASP A 130 -5.41 -17.24 13.59
CA ASP A 130 -4.12 -17.19 14.26
C ASP A 130 -3.27 -16.06 13.65
N PRO A 131 -2.97 -15.01 14.41
CA PRO A 131 -2.14 -13.91 13.93
C PRO A 131 -0.75 -14.33 13.45
N ALA A 132 -0.19 -15.41 14.02
CA ALA A 132 1.11 -15.93 13.60
C ALA A 132 1.07 -16.57 12.21
N VAL A 133 -0.07 -17.17 11.84
CA VAL A 133 -0.27 -17.77 10.52
C VAL A 133 -0.54 -16.71 9.46
N ILE A 134 -1.47 -15.78 9.72
CA ILE A 134 -1.83 -14.74 8.75
C ILE A 134 -0.77 -13.65 8.64
N GLY A 135 0.05 -13.48 9.67
CA GLY A 135 1.14 -12.51 9.74
C GLY A 135 2.52 -13.10 9.47
N ASP A 136 2.60 -14.34 8.96
CA ASP A 136 3.88 -15.00 8.70
C ASP A 136 4.72 -14.18 7.69
N PRO A 137 5.88 -13.65 8.10
CA PRO A 137 6.73 -12.83 7.23
C PRO A 137 7.23 -13.58 5.98
N SER A 138 7.33 -14.90 6.04
CA SER A 138 7.74 -15.72 4.88
C SER A 138 6.67 -15.78 3.78
N VAL A 139 5.43 -15.40 4.12
CA VAL A 139 4.28 -15.35 3.20
C VAL A 139 3.96 -13.92 2.81
N ILE A 140 3.81 -13.03 3.80
CA ILE A 140 3.41 -11.64 3.52
C ILE A 140 4.57 -10.74 3.10
N GLY A 141 5.81 -11.11 3.45
CA GLY A 141 6.98 -10.27 3.24
C GLY A 141 7.08 -9.09 4.21
N HIS A 142 8.02 -8.22 3.95
CA HIS A 142 8.25 -7.02 4.74
C HIS A 142 8.52 -5.81 3.86
N TRP A 143 8.06 -4.64 4.29
CA TRP A 143 8.44 -3.39 3.66
C TRP A 143 8.69 -2.29 4.68
N ALA A 144 9.50 -1.30 4.31
CA ALA A 144 9.81 -0.16 5.16
C ALA A 144 10.05 1.11 4.34
N PHE A 145 9.79 2.26 4.96
CA PHE A 145 10.26 3.54 4.45
C PHE A 145 11.75 3.74 4.76
N VAL A 146 12.49 4.23 3.77
CA VAL A 146 13.92 4.52 3.92
C VAL A 146 14.26 5.91 3.36
N PRO A 147 15.34 6.56 3.82
CA PRO A 147 16.14 6.20 4.99
C PRO A 147 15.37 6.48 6.30
N GLU A 148 15.51 5.59 7.29
CA GLU A 148 14.73 5.64 8.54
C GLU A 148 14.92 6.96 9.31
N ASN A 149 16.14 7.49 9.35
CA ASN A 149 16.45 8.74 10.04
C ASN A 149 15.77 9.98 9.42
N VAL A 150 15.24 9.88 8.20
CA VAL A 150 14.41 10.91 7.54
C VAL A 150 12.95 10.53 7.66
N ALA A 151 12.60 9.32 7.23
CA ALA A 151 11.22 8.88 7.10
C ALA A 151 10.52 8.74 8.46
N GLY A 152 11.15 8.10 9.44
CA GLY A 152 10.54 7.81 10.74
C GLY A 152 10.03 9.08 11.45
N PRO A 153 10.90 10.05 11.77
CA PRO A 153 10.47 11.29 12.44
C PRO A 153 9.47 12.11 11.63
N ALA A 154 9.64 12.16 10.31
CA ALA A 154 8.77 12.93 9.42
C ALA A 154 7.37 12.34 9.35
N ILE A 155 7.24 11.03 9.16
CA ILE A 155 5.96 10.32 9.14
C ILE A 155 5.25 10.43 10.49
N GLN A 156 5.98 10.25 11.60
CA GLN A 156 5.39 10.37 12.93
C GLN A 156 4.79 11.75 13.15
N ARG A 157 5.49 12.81 12.76
CA ARG A 157 4.97 14.18 12.83
C ARG A 157 3.73 14.36 11.96
N ASP A 158 3.74 13.85 10.72
CA ASP A 158 2.60 13.98 9.82
C ASP A 158 1.37 13.23 10.35
N ILE A 159 1.55 12.06 10.95
CA ILE A 159 0.50 11.30 11.64
C ILE A 159 -0.04 12.11 12.83
N ASP A 160 0.84 12.72 13.61
CA ASP A 160 0.45 13.55 14.73
C ASP A 160 -0.40 14.76 14.28
N LEU A 161 -0.05 15.40 13.17
CA LEU A 161 -0.83 16.48 12.58
C LEU A 161 -2.25 16.06 12.17
N ILE A 162 -2.41 14.82 11.67
CA ILE A 162 -3.71 14.32 11.22
C ILE A 162 -4.57 13.84 12.39
N PHE A 163 -3.99 13.14 13.36
CA PHE A 163 -4.74 12.35 14.35
C PHE A 163 -4.65 12.85 15.78
N LYS A 164 -3.63 13.62 16.16
CA LYS A 164 -3.58 14.24 17.50
C LYS A 164 -4.41 15.53 17.46
N LYS A 165 -5.51 15.51 18.23
CA LYS A 165 -6.33 16.68 18.53
C LYS A 165 -5.80 17.40 19.76
#